data_046fcd5d890fa3bbfe29d294e1b62b10
#
_entry.id   046fcd5d890fa3bbfe29d294e1b62b10
#
_cell.length_a   1.000
_cell.length_b   1.000
_cell.length_c   1.000
_cell.angle_alpha   90.00
_cell.angle_beta   90.00
_cell.angle_gamma   90.00
#
_symmetry.space_group_name_H-M   'P 1'
#
loop_
_entity.id
_entity.type
_entity.pdbx_description
1 polymer ?
#
loop_
_entity_poly.entity_id
_entity_poly.type
_entity_poly.pdbx_seq_one_letter_code
_entity_poly.pdbx_strand_id
1 'polypeptide(L)'
;MDEHQLWRVARGVIRNEHRRQGGRPERTGGPPPGAVIGAGVSGLTAAYLLQRVFDVTLYEAEQRLGGHAHTHDIPVGDGRVLALDSGFLVHNTRTYPCLTRLFSELAVATEDTEMSMSVRCERCGLEYAGSRGPLGLFPATCSLARPDYLAALAAVPGFYRDARRLLRSLDSGTVSLGEFLRRGGYRRYFVSHFVIPLVAAVWSCPPADALAYPARYLFEFLDHHGMLHVARSPGWRTITGGSRTYVELIAKQLTTVAVGLAVRAVRRTGGGVEIRDENGSTRHFAAAVIATHPDEALRLLDPPTAAEKQILGAFRYSSSQVVLHTDATLLPTAKAARASWNYLLPDCASTAANVQVSYHLNRLQGLDEPADYLVTLNALDRVQPDRVLARMTYGHPVYDQRSVAAQQRLPELSTPVVAYAGAYHGWGFHEDGCRSAINAARALGVRW
;
A
#
# COMPACT_ATOMS: atom_id res chain seq x y z
N MET A 1 33.26 7.91 10.08
CA MET A 1 32.81 7.41 8.78
C MET A 1 31.31 7.30 8.88
N ASP A 2 30.63 8.11 8.12
CA ASP A 2 29.21 8.38 8.24
C ASP A 2 28.38 7.17 7.77
N GLU A 3 27.43 6.69 8.59
CA GLU A 3 26.59 5.52 8.28
C GLU A 3 25.76 5.71 6.99
N HIS A 4 25.60 6.96 6.54
CA HIS A 4 24.91 7.30 5.28
C HIS A 4 25.70 6.96 4.01
N GLN A 5 26.98 6.63 4.08
CA GLN A 5 27.79 6.25 2.91
C GLN A 5 27.65 4.77 2.52
N LEU A 6 27.05 3.92 3.35
CA LEU A 6 26.94 2.48 3.07
C LEU A 6 25.97 2.13 1.92
N TRP A 7 25.11 3.07 1.53
CA TRP A 7 24.10 2.82 0.48
C TRP A 7 24.36 3.57 -0.84
N ARG A 8 25.49 4.28 -0.93
CA ARG A 8 25.93 4.97 -2.14
C ARG A 8 27.01 4.21 -2.88
N VAL A 9 26.80 2.96 -3.20
CA VAL A 9 27.76 2.26 -4.08
C VAL A 9 27.03 1.46 -5.13
N ALA A 10 27.34 1.86 -6.35
CA ALA A 10 27.37 1.11 -7.59
C ALA A 10 26.73 -0.28 -7.56
N ARG A 11 25.93 -0.59 -8.61
CA ARG A 11 25.50 -1.91 -9.06
C ARG A 11 26.37 -3.03 -8.45
N GLY A 12 25.96 -3.62 -7.32
CA GLY A 12 26.78 -4.61 -6.61
C GLY A 12 25.99 -5.43 -5.61
N VAL A 13 26.41 -6.68 -5.49
CA VAL A 13 25.93 -7.63 -4.48
C VAL A 13 26.64 -7.32 -3.16
N ILE A 14 25.89 -6.94 -2.12
CA ILE A 14 26.45 -6.73 -0.77
C ILE A 14 26.37 -8.06 -0.01
N ARG A 15 27.52 -8.57 0.44
CA ARG A 15 27.59 -9.68 1.41
C ARG A 15 27.89 -9.13 2.79
N ASN A 16 27.02 -9.38 3.75
CA ASN A 16 27.27 -9.09 5.17
C ASN A 16 28.04 -10.25 5.81
N GLU A 17 29.31 -10.05 6.12
CA GLU A 17 30.19 -11.09 6.72
C GLU A 17 29.97 -11.28 8.24
N HIS A 18 29.05 -10.55 8.87
CA HIS A 18 28.83 -10.64 10.32
C HIS A 18 27.65 -11.55 10.68
N ARG A 19 27.85 -12.88 10.69
CA ARG A 19 27.18 -13.81 11.61
C ARG A 19 27.60 -15.27 11.44
N ARG A 20 28.44 -15.76 12.33
CA ARG A 20 28.40 -17.16 12.80
C ARG A 20 28.92 -17.23 14.23
N GLN A 21 28.07 -16.96 15.23
CA GLN A 21 28.27 -17.47 16.59
C GLN A 21 26.88 -17.81 17.16
N GLY A 22 26.56 -19.09 17.18
CA GLY A 22 25.35 -19.66 17.76
C GLY A 22 25.24 -21.12 17.34
N GLY A 23 25.80 -22.04 18.14
CA GLY A 23 25.92 -23.46 17.83
C GLY A 23 24.58 -24.12 17.57
N ARG A 24 24.41 -24.64 16.35
CA ARG A 24 23.48 -25.70 15.97
C ARG A 24 24.29 -26.93 15.54
N PRO A 25 23.77 -28.15 15.71
CA PRO A 25 24.48 -29.37 15.31
C PRO A 25 24.82 -29.33 13.82
N GLU A 26 26.05 -29.73 13.49
CA GLU A 26 26.60 -29.76 12.15
C GLU A 26 25.76 -30.66 11.23
N ARG A 27 25.01 -30.02 10.32
CA ARG A 27 24.60 -30.63 9.05
C ARG A 27 25.79 -30.50 8.09
N THR A 28 26.27 -31.59 7.52
CA THR A 28 27.26 -31.59 6.47
C THR A 28 26.68 -30.97 5.19
N GLY A 29 26.73 -29.67 5.08
CA GLY A 29 26.16 -28.81 4.03
C GLY A 29 25.53 -27.57 4.65
N GLY A 30 25.94 -26.35 4.19
CA GLY A 30 25.30 -25.08 4.62
C GLY A 30 23.81 -25.06 4.31
N PRO A 31 23.06 -24.02 4.78
CA PRO A 31 21.65 -23.88 4.46
C PRO A 31 21.46 -23.82 2.94
N PRO A 32 20.39 -24.43 2.40
CA PRO A 32 20.14 -24.42 0.95
C PRO A 32 19.93 -22.98 0.45
N PRO A 33 20.38 -22.65 -0.77
CA PRO A 33 20.18 -21.32 -1.32
C PRO A 33 18.70 -21.05 -1.60
N GLY A 34 18.21 -19.90 -1.15
CA GLY A 34 16.85 -19.42 -1.38
C GLY A 34 16.85 -18.05 -2.03
N ALA A 35 15.88 -17.75 -2.90
CA ALA A 35 15.75 -16.46 -3.54
C ALA A 35 14.46 -15.76 -3.16
N VAL A 36 14.52 -14.43 -3.05
CA VAL A 36 13.33 -13.58 -2.97
C VAL A 36 13.46 -12.48 -4.04
N ILE A 37 12.41 -12.28 -4.83
CA ILE A 37 12.38 -11.33 -5.95
C ILE A 37 11.38 -10.23 -5.65
N GLY A 38 11.87 -8.98 -5.54
CA GLY A 38 11.14 -7.80 -5.10
C GLY A 38 11.33 -7.54 -3.60
N ALA A 39 11.70 -6.30 -3.24
CA ALA A 39 12.00 -5.88 -1.88
C ALA A 39 10.94 -4.92 -1.29
N GLY A 40 9.68 -5.02 -1.69
CA GLY A 40 8.55 -4.43 -0.98
C GLY A 40 8.27 -5.17 0.34
N VAL A 41 7.25 -4.74 1.09
CA VAL A 41 6.89 -5.36 2.38
C VAL A 41 6.77 -6.88 2.31
N SER A 42 6.21 -7.42 1.21
CA SER A 42 6.04 -8.86 1.02
C SER A 42 7.38 -9.58 0.88
N GLY A 43 8.28 -9.08 0.03
CA GLY A 43 9.59 -9.69 -0.17
C GLY A 43 10.49 -9.55 1.04
N LEU A 44 10.52 -8.39 1.68
CA LEU A 44 11.28 -8.18 2.91
C LEU A 44 10.82 -9.12 4.03
N THR A 45 9.50 -9.25 4.24
CA THR A 45 8.95 -10.19 5.23
C THR A 45 9.29 -11.64 4.86
N ALA A 46 9.15 -12.02 3.58
CA ALA A 46 9.52 -13.37 3.13
C ALA A 46 11.01 -13.65 3.37
N ALA A 47 11.91 -12.73 3.00
CA ALA A 47 13.34 -12.86 3.20
C ALA A 47 13.70 -12.99 4.68
N TYR A 48 13.10 -12.14 5.54
CA TYR A 48 13.25 -12.20 7.00
C TYR A 48 12.87 -13.57 7.58
N LEU A 49 11.82 -14.18 7.08
CA LEU A 49 11.39 -15.50 7.56
C LEU A 49 12.25 -16.64 6.99
N LEU A 50 12.53 -16.60 5.68
CA LEU A 50 13.23 -17.67 4.98
C LEU A 50 14.69 -17.81 5.43
N GLN A 51 15.38 -16.74 5.83
CA GLN A 51 16.77 -16.81 6.30
C GLN A 51 16.99 -17.72 7.52
N ARG A 52 15.89 -18.13 8.18
CA ARG A 52 15.95 -19.10 9.29
C ARG A 52 16.33 -20.51 8.82
N VAL A 53 16.11 -20.80 7.52
CA VAL A 53 16.29 -22.14 6.92
C VAL A 53 17.16 -22.07 5.67
N PHE A 54 17.09 -20.98 4.90
CA PHE A 54 17.77 -20.79 3.62
C PHE A 54 18.90 -19.75 3.73
N ASP A 55 19.92 -19.89 2.88
CA ASP A 55 20.85 -18.80 2.55
C ASP A 55 20.18 -17.89 1.51
N VAL A 56 19.57 -16.82 1.98
CA VAL A 56 18.67 -15.98 1.17
C VAL A 56 19.42 -14.95 0.36
N THR A 57 19.13 -14.89 -0.94
CA THR A 57 19.46 -13.76 -1.82
C THR A 57 18.18 -12.98 -2.11
N LEU A 58 18.12 -11.71 -1.70
CA LEU A 58 17.04 -10.77 -2.03
C LEU A 58 17.43 -9.94 -3.25
N TYR A 59 16.59 -9.98 -4.31
CA TYR A 59 16.76 -9.19 -5.54
C TYR A 59 15.79 -8.03 -5.55
N GLU A 60 16.29 -6.83 -5.89
CA GLU A 60 15.49 -5.62 -6.10
C GLU A 60 15.96 -4.88 -7.36
N ALA A 61 15.01 -4.58 -8.25
CA ALA A 61 15.29 -3.90 -9.51
C ALA A 61 15.58 -2.41 -9.33
N GLU A 62 14.93 -1.76 -8.36
CA GLU A 62 15.17 -0.35 -8.04
C GLU A 62 16.47 -0.16 -7.25
N GLN A 63 16.96 1.08 -7.21
CA GLN A 63 18.18 1.45 -6.45
C GLN A 63 17.90 1.58 -4.94
N ARG A 64 16.70 1.25 -4.48
CA ARG A 64 16.27 1.29 -3.08
C ARG A 64 15.43 0.09 -2.74
N LEU A 65 15.43 -0.29 -1.47
CA LEU A 65 14.53 -1.29 -0.90
C LEU A 65 13.24 -0.62 -0.41
N GLY A 66 12.20 -1.42 -0.15
CA GLY A 66 10.99 -1.01 0.55
C GLY A 66 9.74 -0.92 -0.33
N GLY A 67 9.87 -0.77 -1.65
CA GLY A 67 8.70 -0.57 -2.52
C GLY A 67 7.89 0.66 -2.09
N HIS A 68 6.65 0.49 -1.63
CA HIS A 68 5.80 1.57 -1.08
C HIS A 68 6.25 2.07 0.31
N ALA A 69 7.11 1.39 1.05
CA ALA A 69 7.81 1.94 2.19
C ALA A 69 8.94 2.84 1.68
N HIS A 70 8.65 4.11 1.48
CA HIS A 70 9.54 5.06 0.84
C HIS A 70 9.60 6.36 1.63
N THR A 71 10.69 6.52 2.38
CA THR A 71 10.99 7.69 3.20
C THR A 71 12.00 8.58 2.49
N HIS A 72 11.74 9.88 2.47
CA HIS A 72 12.60 10.92 1.90
C HIS A 72 13.25 11.74 3.01
N ASP A 73 14.53 12.02 2.90
CA ASP A 73 15.26 12.92 3.78
C ASP A 73 15.17 14.36 3.25
N ILE A 74 14.40 15.18 3.93
CA ILE A 74 14.16 16.58 3.53
C ILE A 74 14.90 17.50 4.51
N PRO A 75 15.97 18.19 4.06
CA PRO A 75 16.64 19.18 4.86
C PRO A 75 15.73 20.37 5.18
N VAL A 76 15.70 20.83 6.42
CA VAL A 76 15.01 22.05 6.86
C VAL A 76 16.00 23.12 7.32
N GLY A 77 15.55 24.38 7.32
CA GLY A 77 16.43 25.54 7.43
C GLY A 77 17.28 25.68 8.69
N ASP A 78 17.08 24.85 9.70
CA ASP A 78 17.83 24.83 10.97
C ASP A 78 18.88 23.70 11.04
N GLY A 79 19.15 23.04 9.93
CA GLY A 79 20.10 21.92 9.84
C GLY A 79 19.52 20.55 10.24
N ARG A 80 18.25 20.47 10.63
CA ARG A 80 17.53 19.21 10.82
C ARG A 80 17.18 18.57 9.48
N VAL A 81 16.91 17.26 9.52
CA VAL A 81 16.40 16.48 8.38
C VAL A 81 15.11 15.82 8.81
N LEU A 82 14.06 16.02 8.03
CA LEU A 82 12.77 15.37 8.24
C LEU A 82 12.71 14.08 7.42
N ALA A 83 12.30 12.98 8.06
CA ALA A 83 12.05 11.69 7.41
C ALA A 83 10.59 11.62 6.98
N LEU A 84 10.29 11.92 5.71
CA LEU A 84 8.94 12.03 5.18
C LEU A 84 8.56 10.83 4.33
N ASP A 85 7.51 10.10 4.73
CA ASP A 85 6.99 8.97 3.97
C ASP A 85 6.08 9.41 2.82
N SER A 86 6.22 8.75 1.66
CA SER A 86 5.41 9.05 0.47
C SER A 86 4.49 7.91 0.01
N GLY A 87 4.60 6.72 0.60
CA GLY A 87 3.79 5.56 0.24
C GLY A 87 3.06 4.97 1.43
N PHE A 88 3.72 4.14 2.23
CA PHE A 88 3.13 3.57 3.44
C PHE A 88 3.17 4.58 4.59
N LEU A 89 2.01 5.02 5.06
CA LEU A 89 1.87 6.12 6.03
C LEU A 89 1.37 5.66 7.40
N VAL A 90 0.42 4.72 7.45
CA VAL A 90 -0.30 4.39 8.67
C VAL A 90 -0.64 2.91 8.79
N HIS A 91 -0.75 2.43 10.03
CA HIS A 91 -1.21 1.10 10.41
C HIS A 91 -2.03 1.17 11.71
N ASN A 92 -2.60 0.06 12.15
CA ASN A 92 -3.22 -0.06 13.45
C ASN A 92 -3.10 -1.49 13.99
N THR A 93 -3.24 -1.68 15.29
CA THR A 93 -3.04 -2.99 15.94
C THR A 93 -4.19 -3.96 15.69
N ARG A 94 -5.38 -3.47 15.31
CA ARG A 94 -6.58 -4.31 15.12
C ARG A 94 -6.58 -5.04 13.78
N THR A 95 -6.25 -4.30 12.70
CA THR A 95 -6.36 -4.82 11.32
C THR A 95 -5.01 -5.11 10.67
N TYR A 96 -3.89 -4.90 11.40
CA TYR A 96 -2.52 -5.17 10.95
C TYR A 96 -1.76 -6.12 11.90
N PRO A 97 -2.32 -7.30 12.29
CA PRO A 97 -1.70 -8.17 13.29
C PRO A 97 -0.35 -8.75 12.84
N CYS A 98 -0.20 -9.14 11.56
CA CYS A 98 1.06 -9.69 11.04
C CYS A 98 2.15 -8.62 10.99
N LEU A 99 1.82 -7.44 10.48
CA LEU A 99 2.76 -6.32 10.41
C LEU A 99 3.17 -5.85 11.81
N THR A 100 2.22 -5.74 12.74
CA THR A 100 2.48 -5.35 14.13
C THR A 100 3.39 -6.36 14.82
N ARG A 101 3.20 -7.67 14.58
CA ARG A 101 4.11 -8.71 15.08
C ARG A 101 5.52 -8.53 14.49
N LEU A 102 5.64 -8.28 13.19
CA LEU A 102 6.93 -8.02 12.54
C LEU A 102 7.64 -6.82 13.19
N PHE A 103 6.92 -5.71 13.39
CA PHE A 103 7.45 -4.51 14.04
C PHE A 103 7.90 -4.79 15.49
N SER A 104 7.13 -5.58 16.24
CA SER A 104 7.51 -5.98 17.59
C SER A 104 8.79 -6.82 17.60
N GLU A 105 8.94 -7.81 16.69
CA GLU A 105 10.16 -8.63 16.60
C GLU A 105 11.39 -7.82 16.18
N LEU A 106 11.20 -6.78 15.37
CA LEU A 106 12.26 -5.87 14.91
C LEU A 106 12.52 -4.69 15.86
N ALA A 107 11.74 -4.55 16.94
CA ALA A 107 11.77 -3.41 17.85
C ALA A 107 11.54 -2.05 17.13
N VAL A 108 10.67 -2.03 16.12
CA VAL A 108 10.30 -0.81 15.41
C VAL A 108 9.41 0.06 16.29
N ALA A 109 9.84 1.29 16.57
CA ALA A 109 9.05 2.26 17.30
C ALA A 109 7.93 2.84 16.43
N THR A 110 6.75 3.00 17.03
CA THR A 110 5.58 3.60 16.36
C THR A 110 4.91 4.60 17.29
N GLU A 111 4.23 5.58 16.74
CA GLU A 111 3.53 6.64 17.47
C GLU A 111 2.09 6.78 17.00
N ASP A 112 1.23 7.36 17.85
CA ASP A 112 -0.18 7.57 17.53
C ASP A 112 -0.32 8.65 16.44
N THR A 113 -1.29 8.46 15.55
CA THR A 113 -1.56 9.40 14.47
C THR A 113 -3.06 9.62 14.25
N GLU A 114 -3.37 10.72 13.58
CA GLU A 114 -4.72 11.07 13.17
C GLU A 114 -5.07 10.43 11.81
N MET A 115 -6.23 9.77 11.73
CA MET A 115 -6.80 9.35 10.46
C MET A 115 -8.13 10.08 10.25
N SER A 116 -8.11 11.03 9.34
CA SER A 116 -9.27 11.84 8.98
C SER A 116 -9.31 12.07 7.48
N MET A 117 -10.50 12.34 6.94
CA MET A 117 -10.70 12.58 5.53
C MET A 117 -11.54 13.81 5.30
N SER A 118 -11.13 14.61 4.31
CA SER A 118 -11.88 15.76 3.80
C SER A 118 -12.22 15.62 2.33
N VAL A 119 -13.24 16.34 1.92
CA VAL A 119 -13.62 16.52 0.51
C VAL A 119 -13.73 18.02 0.24
N ARG A 120 -13.07 18.46 -0.82
CA ARG A 120 -13.19 19.79 -1.40
C ARG A 120 -13.68 19.69 -2.83
N CYS A 121 -14.76 20.37 -3.17
CA CYS A 121 -15.25 20.48 -4.54
C CYS A 121 -15.04 21.92 -5.05
N GLU A 122 -14.24 22.09 -6.10
CA GLU A 122 -13.94 23.42 -6.64
C GLU A 122 -15.15 24.07 -7.29
N ARG A 123 -15.98 23.29 -8.00
CA ARG A 123 -17.13 23.82 -8.70
C ARG A 123 -18.23 24.36 -7.77
N CYS A 124 -18.66 23.56 -6.77
CA CYS A 124 -19.72 24.01 -5.86
C CYS A 124 -19.17 24.67 -4.59
N GLY A 125 -17.86 24.70 -4.38
CA GLY A 125 -17.23 25.26 -3.20
C GLY A 125 -17.57 24.52 -1.89
N LEU A 126 -17.99 23.23 -1.96
CA LEU A 126 -18.19 22.42 -0.76
C LEU A 126 -16.82 22.05 -0.19
N GLU A 127 -16.63 22.26 1.10
CA GLU A 127 -15.54 21.73 1.88
C GLU A 127 -16.08 21.11 3.16
N TYR A 128 -15.63 19.89 3.50
CA TYR A 128 -15.98 19.26 4.79
C TYR A 128 -14.97 18.15 5.18
N ALA A 129 -14.92 17.86 6.47
CA ALA A 129 -14.18 16.73 7.03
C ALA A 129 -15.04 16.02 8.09
N GLY A 130 -15.59 14.86 7.76
CA GLY A 130 -16.59 14.15 8.57
C GLY A 130 -16.09 13.72 9.96
N SER A 131 -14.83 13.28 10.06
CA SER A 131 -14.23 12.80 11.30
C SER A 131 -13.75 13.91 12.25
N ARG A 132 -13.84 15.18 11.84
CA ARG A 132 -13.37 16.34 12.64
C ARG A 132 -14.50 17.04 13.41
N GLY A 133 -15.59 16.31 13.66
CA GLY A 133 -16.74 16.81 14.43
C GLY A 133 -17.54 17.90 13.71
N PRO A 134 -18.41 18.64 14.44
CA PRO A 134 -19.30 19.65 13.84
C PRO A 134 -18.57 20.74 13.06
N LEU A 135 -17.43 21.23 13.54
CA LEU A 135 -16.64 22.26 12.86
C LEU A 135 -16.01 21.75 11.56
N GLY A 136 -15.67 20.48 11.49
CA GLY A 136 -15.20 19.86 10.24
C GLY A 136 -16.34 19.59 9.27
N LEU A 137 -17.51 19.18 9.74
CA LEU A 137 -18.69 19.00 8.90
C LEU A 137 -19.23 20.33 8.35
N PHE A 138 -19.19 21.40 9.15
CA PHE A 138 -19.69 22.71 8.79
C PHE A 138 -18.60 23.78 8.99
N PRO A 139 -17.52 23.74 8.19
CA PRO A 139 -16.38 24.63 8.33
C PRO A 139 -16.70 26.09 7.96
N ALA A 140 -17.80 26.29 7.23
CA ALA A 140 -18.36 27.60 6.89
C ALA A 140 -19.88 27.61 7.11
N THR A 141 -20.42 28.74 7.58
CA THR A 141 -21.87 28.89 7.85
C THR A 141 -22.72 28.63 6.61
N CYS A 142 -22.23 28.97 5.41
CA CYS A 142 -22.94 28.70 4.15
C CYS A 142 -23.13 27.19 3.89
N SER A 143 -22.39 26.29 4.52
CA SER A 143 -22.58 24.85 4.41
C SER A 143 -23.94 24.39 4.96
N LEU A 144 -24.48 25.10 5.99
CA LEU A 144 -25.79 24.85 6.55
C LEU A 144 -26.95 25.21 5.61
N ALA A 145 -26.70 26.08 4.62
CA ALA A 145 -27.70 26.50 3.65
C ALA A 145 -27.69 25.68 2.35
N ARG A 146 -26.93 24.54 2.31
CA ARG A 146 -26.78 23.69 1.11
C ARG A 146 -27.69 22.46 1.20
N PRO A 147 -28.88 22.43 0.57
CA PRO A 147 -29.85 21.32 0.72
C PRO A 147 -29.28 19.98 0.22
N ASP A 148 -28.53 19.96 -0.90
CA ASP A 148 -27.93 18.74 -1.41
C ASP A 148 -26.87 18.15 -0.48
N TYR A 149 -26.09 19.02 0.18
CA TYR A 149 -25.11 18.59 1.18
C TYR A 149 -25.78 18.02 2.43
N LEU A 150 -26.81 18.69 2.95
CA LEU A 150 -27.57 18.20 4.10
C LEU A 150 -28.27 16.87 3.79
N ALA A 151 -28.85 16.74 2.59
CA ALA A 151 -29.42 15.47 2.12
C ALA A 151 -28.35 14.36 1.99
N ALA A 152 -27.14 14.71 1.54
CA ALA A 152 -26.04 13.76 1.49
C ALA A 152 -25.60 13.30 2.88
N LEU A 153 -25.48 14.20 3.87
CA LEU A 153 -25.18 13.83 5.26
C LEU A 153 -26.28 12.93 5.87
N ALA A 154 -27.55 13.23 5.61
CA ALA A 154 -28.67 12.42 6.07
C ALA A 154 -28.70 11.01 5.43
N ALA A 155 -28.12 10.83 4.25
CA ALA A 155 -28.04 9.53 3.58
C ALA A 155 -26.96 8.60 4.17
N VAL A 156 -25.93 9.12 4.86
CA VAL A 156 -24.80 8.31 5.39
C VAL A 156 -25.25 7.16 6.30
N PRO A 157 -26.12 7.34 7.31
CA PRO A 157 -26.56 6.23 8.16
C PRO A 157 -27.31 5.15 7.39
N GLY A 158 -28.12 5.57 6.38
CA GLY A 158 -28.81 4.65 5.48
C GLY A 158 -27.84 3.80 4.67
N PHE A 159 -26.84 4.43 4.07
CA PHE A 159 -25.78 3.77 3.31
C PHE A 159 -25.03 2.74 4.16
N TYR A 160 -24.62 3.10 5.39
CA TYR A 160 -23.94 2.16 6.28
C TYR A 160 -24.83 0.98 6.70
N ARG A 161 -26.12 1.22 6.93
CA ARG A 161 -27.09 0.15 7.22
C ARG A 161 -27.25 -0.80 6.03
N ASP A 162 -27.37 -0.28 4.82
CA ASP A 162 -27.59 -1.07 3.61
C ASP A 162 -26.32 -1.84 3.22
N ALA A 163 -25.13 -1.24 3.39
CA ALA A 163 -23.85 -1.94 3.25
C ALA A 163 -23.74 -3.14 4.20
N ARG A 164 -24.04 -2.96 5.50
CA ARG A 164 -24.05 -4.06 6.46
C ARG A 164 -25.14 -5.10 6.20
N ARG A 165 -26.25 -4.70 5.59
CA ARG A 165 -27.30 -5.65 5.14
C ARG A 165 -26.77 -6.53 4.00
N LEU A 166 -26.07 -5.94 3.02
CA LEU A 166 -25.44 -6.70 1.95
C LEU A 166 -24.42 -7.71 2.50
N LEU A 167 -23.60 -7.32 3.48
CA LEU A 167 -22.62 -8.24 4.11
C LEU A 167 -23.27 -9.46 4.77
N ARG A 168 -24.50 -9.31 5.30
CA ARG A 168 -25.27 -10.41 5.94
C ARG A 168 -26.10 -11.22 4.96
N SER A 169 -26.26 -10.76 3.72
CA SER A 169 -27.00 -11.49 2.71
C SER A 169 -26.20 -12.67 2.15
N LEU A 170 -26.89 -13.63 1.53
CA LEU A 170 -26.28 -14.72 0.76
C LEU A 170 -25.92 -14.31 -0.68
N ASP A 171 -25.83 -13.02 -0.95
CA ASP A 171 -25.47 -12.50 -2.27
C ASP A 171 -24.09 -13.05 -2.67
N SER A 172 -23.97 -13.49 -3.92
CA SER A 172 -22.77 -14.09 -4.51
C SER A 172 -21.58 -13.14 -4.65
N GLY A 173 -21.72 -11.87 -4.25
CA GLY A 173 -20.66 -10.86 -4.39
C GLY A 173 -20.50 -10.31 -5.81
N THR A 174 -21.43 -10.59 -6.72
CA THR A 174 -21.37 -10.16 -8.12
C THR A 174 -21.82 -8.70 -8.35
N VAL A 175 -22.48 -8.09 -7.37
CA VAL A 175 -23.00 -6.74 -7.48
C VAL A 175 -21.84 -5.73 -7.36
N SER A 176 -21.70 -4.85 -8.37
CA SER A 176 -20.75 -3.74 -8.29
C SER A 176 -21.25 -2.63 -7.35
N LEU A 177 -20.34 -1.76 -6.89
CA LEU A 177 -20.71 -0.59 -6.09
C LEU A 177 -21.70 0.31 -6.83
N GLY A 178 -21.47 0.56 -8.14
CA GLY A 178 -22.39 1.38 -8.95
C GLY A 178 -23.79 0.78 -9.02
N GLU A 179 -23.90 -0.53 -9.19
CA GLU A 179 -25.19 -1.23 -9.19
C GLU A 179 -25.87 -1.19 -7.82
N PHE A 180 -25.10 -1.40 -6.73
CA PHE A 180 -25.60 -1.28 -5.37
C PHE A 180 -26.19 0.11 -5.09
N LEU A 181 -25.47 1.16 -5.49
CA LEU A 181 -25.91 2.56 -5.32
C LEU A 181 -27.16 2.87 -6.13
N ARG A 182 -27.23 2.38 -7.37
CA ARG A 182 -28.39 2.56 -8.25
C ARG A 182 -29.62 1.86 -7.70
N ARG A 183 -29.50 0.61 -7.23
CA ARG A 183 -30.60 -0.15 -6.60
C ARG A 183 -31.09 0.50 -5.31
N GLY A 184 -30.17 1.09 -4.53
CA GLY A 184 -30.49 1.81 -3.29
C GLY A 184 -31.08 3.20 -3.51
N GLY A 185 -31.18 3.69 -4.74
CA GLY A 185 -31.74 5.02 -5.05
C GLY A 185 -30.89 6.18 -4.55
N TYR A 186 -29.58 5.98 -4.37
CA TYR A 186 -28.68 7.04 -3.87
C TYR A 186 -28.53 8.16 -4.87
N ARG A 187 -28.71 9.41 -4.40
CA ARG A 187 -28.63 10.61 -5.24
C ARG A 187 -27.20 10.81 -5.77
N ARG A 188 -27.10 11.33 -7.01
CA ARG A 188 -25.81 11.59 -7.67
C ARG A 188 -24.85 12.43 -6.81
N TYR A 189 -25.39 13.47 -6.13
CA TYR A 189 -24.58 14.32 -5.26
C TYR A 189 -23.94 13.54 -4.11
N PHE A 190 -24.69 12.65 -3.45
CA PHE A 190 -24.16 11.76 -2.41
C PHE A 190 -23.07 10.84 -2.97
N VAL A 191 -23.30 10.26 -4.13
CA VAL A 191 -22.32 9.36 -4.78
C VAL A 191 -21.02 10.11 -5.09
N SER A 192 -21.12 11.29 -5.72
CA SER A 192 -19.93 12.04 -6.17
C SER A 192 -19.18 12.74 -5.04
N HIS A 193 -19.86 13.17 -3.96
CA HIS A 193 -19.24 13.94 -2.88
C HIS A 193 -18.96 13.13 -1.61
N PHE A 194 -19.42 11.90 -1.51
CA PHE A 194 -19.17 11.04 -0.36
C PHE A 194 -18.62 9.66 -0.75
N VAL A 195 -19.37 8.88 -1.59
CA VAL A 195 -19.00 7.48 -1.82
C VAL A 195 -17.75 7.35 -2.68
N ILE A 196 -17.70 8.03 -3.83
CA ILE A 196 -16.52 8.00 -4.72
C ILE A 196 -15.28 8.52 -4.01
N PRO A 197 -15.30 9.70 -3.33
CA PRO A 197 -14.16 10.16 -2.54
C PRO A 197 -13.66 9.13 -1.53
N LEU A 198 -14.56 8.49 -0.79
CA LEU A 198 -14.19 7.46 0.19
C LEU A 198 -13.44 6.28 -0.45
N VAL A 199 -13.97 5.73 -1.55
CA VAL A 199 -13.37 4.57 -2.22
C VAL A 199 -12.08 4.95 -2.94
N ALA A 200 -12.12 6.03 -3.70
CA ALA A 200 -10.98 6.48 -4.50
C ALA A 200 -9.79 6.94 -3.65
N ALA A 201 -10.03 7.53 -2.47
CA ALA A 201 -8.96 7.88 -1.54
C ALA A 201 -8.29 6.63 -0.93
N VAL A 202 -9.05 5.58 -0.67
CA VAL A 202 -8.53 4.33 -0.06
C VAL A 202 -7.67 3.53 -1.04
N TRP A 203 -8.09 3.41 -2.31
CA TRP A 203 -7.41 2.58 -3.32
C TRP A 203 -6.68 3.36 -4.42
N SER A 204 -6.64 4.68 -4.33
CA SER A 204 -5.98 5.55 -5.33
C SER A 204 -6.47 5.27 -6.76
N CYS A 205 -7.74 4.89 -6.92
CA CYS A 205 -8.33 4.47 -8.18
C CYS A 205 -9.21 5.55 -8.80
N PRO A 206 -9.34 5.57 -10.15
CA PRO A 206 -10.28 6.47 -10.84
C PRO A 206 -11.72 6.26 -10.38
N PRO A 207 -12.60 7.29 -10.45
CA PRO A 207 -14.01 7.17 -10.09
C PRO A 207 -14.77 6.05 -10.82
N ALA A 208 -14.45 5.82 -12.10
CA ALA A 208 -15.06 4.74 -12.87
C ALA A 208 -14.70 3.36 -12.33
N ASP A 209 -13.44 3.14 -11.98
CA ASP A 209 -12.98 1.90 -11.36
C ASP A 209 -13.60 1.73 -9.97
N ALA A 210 -13.71 2.82 -9.17
CA ALA A 210 -14.38 2.79 -7.87
C ALA A 210 -15.83 2.26 -7.96
N LEU A 211 -16.59 2.67 -8.98
CA LEU A 211 -17.96 2.19 -9.20
C LEU A 211 -18.02 0.74 -9.71
N ALA A 212 -16.96 0.24 -10.33
CA ALA A 212 -16.86 -1.14 -10.81
C ALA A 212 -16.44 -2.13 -9.70
N TYR A 213 -15.94 -1.65 -8.56
CA TYR A 213 -15.57 -2.52 -7.44
C TYR A 213 -16.72 -3.45 -7.02
N PRO A 214 -16.45 -4.73 -6.70
CA PRO A 214 -17.43 -5.60 -6.09
C PRO A 214 -17.87 -5.03 -4.73
N ALA A 215 -19.17 -4.71 -4.59
CA ALA A 215 -19.68 -3.99 -3.42
C ALA A 215 -19.42 -4.74 -2.10
N ARG A 216 -19.58 -6.08 -2.10
CA ARG A 216 -19.29 -6.91 -0.91
C ARG A 216 -17.82 -6.81 -0.50
N TYR A 217 -16.88 -6.96 -1.43
CA TYR A 217 -15.45 -6.89 -1.18
C TYR A 217 -15.04 -5.54 -0.57
N LEU A 218 -15.59 -4.45 -1.13
CA LEU A 218 -15.43 -3.10 -0.60
C LEU A 218 -15.97 -2.97 0.82
N PHE A 219 -17.20 -3.43 1.07
CA PHE A 219 -17.84 -3.26 2.37
C PHE A 219 -17.22 -4.16 3.45
N GLU A 220 -16.69 -5.33 3.11
CA GLU A 220 -15.88 -6.17 4.01
C GLU A 220 -14.63 -5.40 4.49
N PHE A 221 -13.92 -4.73 3.59
CA PHE A 221 -12.81 -3.88 3.97
C PHE A 221 -13.25 -2.72 4.89
N LEU A 222 -14.29 -1.98 4.51
CA LEU A 222 -14.76 -0.84 5.29
C LEU A 222 -15.25 -1.26 6.68
N ASP A 223 -15.94 -2.38 6.79
CA ASP A 223 -16.41 -2.91 8.09
C ASP A 223 -15.25 -3.40 8.96
N HIS A 224 -14.29 -4.12 8.36
CA HIS A 224 -13.07 -4.58 9.04
C HIS A 224 -12.28 -3.41 9.64
N HIS A 225 -12.17 -2.30 8.93
CA HIS A 225 -11.51 -1.08 9.40
C HIS A 225 -12.41 -0.16 10.25
N GLY A 226 -13.66 -0.56 10.54
CA GLY A 226 -14.61 0.22 11.35
C GLY A 226 -15.19 1.44 10.63
N MET A 227 -15.00 1.56 9.32
CA MET A 227 -15.42 2.73 8.52
C MET A 227 -16.91 2.72 8.17
N LEU A 228 -17.64 1.63 8.44
CA LEU A 228 -19.11 1.56 8.37
C LEU A 228 -19.79 1.94 9.70
N HIS A 229 -19.07 2.53 10.64
CA HIS A 229 -19.56 2.96 11.95
C HIS A 229 -19.12 4.41 12.24
N VAL A 230 -19.99 5.18 12.86
CA VAL A 230 -19.72 6.61 13.17
C VAL A 230 -18.66 6.78 14.28
N ALA A 231 -18.43 5.75 15.14
CA ALA A 231 -17.62 5.88 16.36
C ALA A 231 -16.67 4.71 16.65
N ARG A 232 -16.29 3.91 15.68
CA ARG A 232 -15.46 2.70 15.90
C ARG A 232 -14.16 2.68 15.10
N SER A 233 -13.58 3.84 14.80
CA SER A 233 -12.25 3.88 14.18
C SER A 233 -11.21 3.25 15.11
N PRO A 234 -10.32 2.36 14.65
CA PRO A 234 -9.19 1.92 15.44
C PRO A 234 -8.25 3.08 15.75
N GLY A 235 -7.44 2.96 16.80
CA GLY A 235 -6.31 3.85 17.01
C GLY A 235 -5.28 3.65 15.91
N TRP A 236 -5.00 4.70 15.15
CA TRP A 236 -4.03 4.67 14.07
C TRP A 236 -2.64 5.02 14.56
N ARG A 237 -1.63 4.46 13.91
CA ARG A 237 -0.22 4.66 14.24
C ARG A 237 0.60 4.89 12.98
N THR A 238 1.71 5.61 13.12
CA THR A 238 2.76 5.75 12.09
C THR A 238 4.10 5.24 12.63
N ILE A 239 5.08 5.01 11.76
CA ILE A 239 6.41 4.56 12.17
C ILE A 239 7.27 5.77 12.51
N THR A 240 7.83 5.77 13.71
CA THR A 240 8.78 6.82 14.16
C THR A 240 10.04 6.77 13.30
N GLY A 241 10.42 7.91 12.72
CA GLY A 241 11.57 8.00 11.80
C GLY A 241 11.31 7.50 10.38
N GLY A 242 10.04 7.23 10.03
CA GLY A 242 9.61 6.82 8.70
C GLY A 242 9.67 5.32 8.43
N SER A 243 8.98 4.91 7.39
CA SER A 243 8.78 3.50 7.03
C SER A 243 10.07 2.77 6.63
N ARG A 244 11.11 3.47 6.18
CA ARG A 244 12.43 2.87 5.90
C ARG A 244 13.05 2.20 7.13
N THR A 245 12.66 2.58 8.36
CA THR A 245 13.21 2.02 9.60
C THR A 245 13.08 0.48 9.62
N TYR A 246 11.90 -0.08 9.33
CA TYR A 246 11.75 -1.53 9.32
C TYR A 246 12.45 -2.16 8.11
N VAL A 247 12.51 -1.46 6.97
CA VAL A 247 13.20 -1.91 5.75
C VAL A 247 14.69 -2.14 6.02
N GLU A 248 15.35 -1.17 6.64
CA GLU A 248 16.76 -1.22 6.99
C GLU A 248 17.05 -2.28 8.06
N LEU A 249 16.18 -2.40 9.08
CA LEU A 249 16.33 -3.41 10.11
C LEU A 249 16.26 -4.84 9.56
N ILE A 250 15.41 -5.09 8.57
CA ILE A 250 15.38 -6.38 7.87
C ILE A 250 16.63 -6.55 7.01
N ALA A 251 16.95 -5.55 6.17
CA ALA A 251 18.07 -5.63 5.23
C ALA A 251 19.42 -5.89 5.93
N LYS A 252 19.64 -5.28 7.11
CA LYS A 252 20.83 -5.51 7.96
C LYS A 252 20.96 -6.95 8.46
N GLN A 253 19.88 -7.72 8.48
CA GLN A 253 19.87 -9.11 8.94
C GLN A 253 20.08 -10.12 7.80
N LEU A 254 19.90 -9.70 6.54
CA LEU A 254 20.01 -10.58 5.37
C LEU A 254 21.48 -10.75 4.96
N THR A 255 21.84 -11.98 4.55
CA THR A 255 23.20 -12.32 4.10
C THR A 255 23.53 -11.68 2.76
N THR A 256 22.60 -11.71 1.81
CA THR A 256 22.82 -11.20 0.46
C THR A 256 21.64 -10.36 -0.02
N VAL A 257 21.91 -9.11 -0.34
CA VAL A 257 20.93 -8.16 -0.90
C VAL A 257 21.51 -7.60 -2.21
N ALA A 258 20.81 -7.81 -3.32
CA ALA A 258 21.16 -7.34 -4.65
C ALA A 258 20.21 -6.21 -5.06
N VAL A 259 20.63 -4.97 -4.81
CA VAL A 259 19.89 -3.74 -5.12
C VAL A 259 20.29 -3.23 -6.51
N GLY A 260 19.33 -2.73 -7.27
CA GLY A 260 19.55 -2.29 -8.65
C GLY A 260 19.88 -3.45 -9.59
N LEU A 261 19.44 -4.66 -9.26
CA LEU A 261 19.66 -5.86 -10.07
C LEU A 261 18.34 -6.55 -10.39
N ALA A 262 17.82 -6.27 -11.58
CA ALA A 262 16.54 -6.83 -12.02
C ALA A 262 16.66 -8.31 -12.40
N VAL A 263 15.76 -9.14 -11.87
CA VAL A 263 15.55 -10.50 -12.38
C VAL A 263 14.82 -10.42 -13.72
N ARG A 264 15.23 -11.23 -14.68
CA ARG A 264 14.65 -11.29 -16.03
C ARG A 264 13.93 -12.61 -16.33
N ALA A 265 14.33 -13.69 -15.68
CA ALA A 265 13.64 -14.98 -15.82
C ALA A 265 13.75 -15.83 -14.56
N VAL A 266 12.68 -16.58 -14.29
CA VAL A 266 12.58 -17.60 -13.24
C VAL A 266 12.13 -18.89 -13.91
N ARG A 267 13.02 -19.87 -13.99
CA ARG A 267 12.78 -21.16 -14.61
C ARG A 267 12.79 -22.27 -13.58
N ARG A 268 11.74 -23.07 -13.53
CA ARG A 268 11.70 -24.27 -12.69
C ARG A 268 12.60 -25.36 -13.28
N THR A 269 13.33 -26.04 -12.42
CA THR A 269 14.18 -27.20 -12.77
C THR A 269 13.77 -28.40 -11.92
N GLY A 270 14.31 -29.57 -12.25
CA GLY A 270 14.07 -30.80 -11.47
C GLY A 270 14.57 -30.74 -10.02
N GLY A 271 15.47 -29.80 -9.70
CA GLY A 271 16.08 -29.65 -8.37
C GLY A 271 15.86 -28.29 -7.70
N GLY A 272 14.95 -27.45 -8.22
CA GLY A 272 14.72 -26.10 -7.68
C GLY A 272 14.35 -25.10 -8.75
N VAL A 273 14.95 -23.90 -8.68
CA VAL A 273 14.74 -22.82 -9.66
C VAL A 273 16.05 -22.24 -10.14
N GLU A 274 16.05 -21.84 -11.38
CA GLU A 274 17.11 -21.07 -12.03
C GLU A 274 16.63 -19.64 -12.21
N ILE A 275 17.41 -18.68 -11.73
CA ILE A 275 17.10 -17.24 -11.83
C ILE A 275 18.17 -16.60 -12.71
N ARG A 276 17.73 -15.91 -13.76
CA ARG A 276 18.58 -15.11 -14.64
C ARG A 276 18.32 -13.63 -14.36
N ASP A 277 19.39 -12.90 -14.06
CA ASP A 277 19.38 -11.46 -13.87
C ASP A 277 19.59 -10.69 -15.19
N GLU A 278 19.51 -9.35 -15.10
CA GLU A 278 19.67 -8.46 -16.25
C GLU A 278 21.07 -8.42 -16.85
N ASN A 279 22.09 -8.87 -16.10
CA ASN A 279 23.47 -8.98 -16.58
C ASN A 279 23.70 -10.31 -17.31
N GLY A 280 22.65 -11.15 -17.43
CA GLY A 280 22.73 -12.48 -18.05
C GLY A 280 23.30 -13.54 -17.11
N SER A 281 23.62 -13.20 -15.87
CA SER A 281 24.11 -14.17 -14.88
C SER A 281 22.97 -15.10 -14.45
N THR A 282 23.25 -16.39 -14.37
CA THR A 282 22.28 -17.41 -13.97
C THR A 282 22.72 -18.06 -12.67
N ARG A 283 21.82 -18.16 -11.71
CA ARG A 283 22.04 -18.80 -10.41
C ARG A 283 20.94 -19.81 -10.10
N HIS A 284 21.34 -20.91 -9.43
CA HIS A 284 20.41 -21.96 -8.99
C HIS A 284 20.06 -21.79 -7.51
N PHE A 285 18.78 -21.99 -7.19
CA PHE A 285 18.24 -21.92 -5.83
C PHE A 285 17.35 -23.13 -5.56
N ALA A 286 17.33 -23.59 -4.31
CA ALA A 286 16.45 -24.68 -3.89
C ALA A 286 14.98 -24.24 -3.92
N ALA A 287 14.71 -22.96 -3.62
CA ALA A 287 13.37 -22.37 -3.66
C ALA A 287 13.41 -20.87 -3.93
N ALA A 288 12.29 -20.32 -4.40
CA ALA A 288 12.13 -18.90 -4.62
C ALA A 288 10.74 -18.38 -4.18
N VAL A 289 10.71 -17.14 -3.68
CA VAL A 289 9.49 -16.33 -3.52
C VAL A 289 9.50 -15.21 -4.55
N ILE A 290 8.45 -15.14 -5.38
CA ILE A 290 8.19 -14.03 -6.30
C ILE A 290 7.28 -13.04 -5.58
N ALA A 291 7.83 -11.89 -5.19
CA ALA A 291 7.16 -10.87 -4.37
C ALA A 291 6.98 -9.52 -5.11
N THR A 292 6.90 -9.59 -6.43
CA THR A 292 6.60 -8.46 -7.32
C THR A 292 5.09 -8.33 -7.56
N HIS A 293 4.67 -7.33 -8.33
CA HIS A 293 3.28 -7.26 -8.80
C HIS A 293 2.94 -8.49 -9.68
N PRO A 294 1.67 -8.95 -9.74
CA PRO A 294 1.32 -10.19 -10.44
C PRO A 294 1.57 -10.15 -11.95
N ASP A 295 1.44 -9.00 -12.60
CA ASP A 295 1.79 -8.81 -14.00
C ASP A 295 3.31 -8.91 -14.23
N GLU A 296 4.12 -8.40 -13.31
CA GLU A 296 5.58 -8.56 -13.31
C GLU A 296 5.96 -10.00 -13.03
N ALA A 297 5.36 -10.62 -12.00
CA ALA A 297 5.59 -12.02 -11.69
C ALA A 297 5.33 -12.92 -12.91
N LEU A 298 4.24 -12.67 -13.64
CA LEU A 298 3.90 -13.42 -14.84
C LEU A 298 4.95 -13.24 -15.96
N ARG A 299 5.52 -12.05 -16.11
CA ARG A 299 6.59 -11.77 -17.09
C ARG A 299 7.91 -12.46 -16.75
N LEU A 300 8.18 -12.70 -15.47
CA LEU A 300 9.41 -13.36 -15.02
C LEU A 300 9.40 -14.87 -15.22
N LEU A 301 8.24 -15.52 -15.29
CA LEU A 301 8.12 -16.97 -15.38
C LEU A 301 8.50 -17.50 -16.76
N ASP A 302 9.37 -18.52 -16.82
CA ASP A 302 9.88 -19.12 -18.07
C ASP A 302 9.89 -20.68 -17.99
N PRO A 303 8.86 -21.36 -18.59
CA PRO A 303 7.59 -20.82 -19.04
C PRO A 303 6.56 -20.71 -17.91
N PRO A 304 5.59 -19.78 -18.00
CA PRO A 304 4.46 -19.76 -17.07
C PRO A 304 3.47 -20.89 -17.36
N THR A 305 2.91 -21.47 -16.32
CA THR A 305 1.82 -22.47 -16.39
C THR A 305 0.49 -21.85 -16.84
N ALA A 306 -0.47 -22.68 -17.26
CA ALA A 306 -1.80 -22.21 -17.60
C ALA A 306 -2.52 -21.55 -16.40
N ALA A 307 -2.36 -22.10 -15.19
CA ALA A 307 -2.91 -21.55 -13.96
C ALA A 307 -2.33 -20.16 -13.64
N GLU A 308 -0.99 -20.00 -13.75
CA GLU A 308 -0.33 -18.71 -13.53
C GLU A 308 -0.79 -17.65 -14.53
N LYS A 309 -0.90 -17.99 -15.82
CA LYS A 309 -1.44 -17.08 -16.84
C LYS A 309 -2.87 -16.64 -16.50
N GLN A 310 -3.72 -17.57 -16.09
CA GLN A 310 -5.11 -17.30 -15.75
C GLN A 310 -5.26 -16.47 -14.48
N ILE A 311 -4.55 -16.84 -13.42
CA ILE A 311 -4.71 -16.25 -12.09
C ILE A 311 -3.95 -14.93 -11.99
N LEU A 312 -2.63 -14.88 -12.29
CA LEU A 312 -1.84 -13.65 -12.21
C LEU A 312 -2.28 -12.63 -13.27
N GLY A 313 -2.65 -13.09 -14.47
CA GLY A 313 -3.14 -12.22 -15.55
C GLY A 313 -4.56 -11.65 -15.33
N ALA A 314 -5.22 -11.98 -14.22
CA ALA A 314 -6.51 -11.40 -13.86
C ALA A 314 -6.37 -10.04 -13.14
N PHE A 315 -5.21 -9.72 -12.61
CA PHE A 315 -4.98 -8.50 -11.86
C PHE A 315 -4.55 -7.36 -12.78
N ARG A 316 -5.06 -6.18 -12.52
CA ARG A 316 -4.67 -4.93 -13.18
C ARG A 316 -4.08 -3.98 -12.13
N TYR A 317 -3.17 -3.13 -12.56
CA TYR A 317 -2.60 -2.06 -11.76
C TYR A 317 -2.81 -0.72 -12.44
N SER A 318 -3.23 0.27 -11.67
CA SER A 318 -3.20 1.68 -12.08
C SER A 318 -1.84 2.27 -11.73
N SER A 319 -1.40 3.22 -12.53
CA SER A 319 -0.18 4.00 -12.26
C SER A 319 -0.58 5.40 -11.82
N SER A 320 -0.11 5.84 -10.66
CA SER A 320 -0.33 7.18 -10.12
C SER A 320 0.98 7.96 -10.09
N GLN A 321 0.97 9.15 -10.66
CA GLN A 321 2.03 10.12 -10.42
C GLN A 321 1.88 10.68 -9.00
N VAL A 322 2.95 10.69 -8.24
CA VAL A 322 2.96 11.13 -6.84
C VAL A 322 4.02 12.21 -6.66
N VAL A 323 3.66 13.27 -5.96
CA VAL A 323 4.56 14.38 -5.67
C VAL A 323 4.59 14.66 -4.17
N LEU A 324 5.79 14.74 -3.60
CA LEU A 324 6.05 15.29 -2.27
C LEU A 324 6.33 16.78 -2.42
N HIS A 325 5.63 17.64 -1.70
CA HIS A 325 5.68 19.09 -1.89
C HIS A 325 5.22 19.87 -0.66
N THR A 326 5.39 21.21 -0.70
CA THR A 326 4.95 22.14 0.34
C THR A 326 3.85 23.12 -0.11
N ASP A 327 3.19 22.84 -1.23
CA ASP A 327 2.13 23.70 -1.76
C ASP A 327 0.78 23.40 -1.09
N ALA A 328 0.39 24.22 -0.13
CA ALA A 328 -0.84 24.09 0.64
C ALA A 328 -2.12 24.51 -0.12
N THR A 329 -2.02 25.00 -1.37
CA THR A 329 -3.21 25.44 -2.16
C THR A 329 -4.12 24.29 -2.52
N LEU A 330 -3.61 23.03 -2.52
CA LEU A 330 -4.39 21.81 -2.75
C LEU A 330 -5.20 21.36 -1.53
N LEU A 331 -4.92 21.90 -0.34
CA LEU A 331 -5.70 21.65 0.86
C LEU A 331 -7.02 22.46 0.86
N PRO A 332 -8.03 22.05 1.65
CA PRO A 332 -9.19 22.88 1.90
C PRO A 332 -8.81 24.28 2.38
N THR A 333 -9.51 25.28 1.87
CA THR A 333 -9.35 26.69 2.27
C THR A 333 -9.72 26.88 3.74
N ALA A 334 -10.82 26.27 4.15
CA ALA A 334 -11.25 26.28 5.54
C ALA A 334 -10.36 25.35 6.39
N LYS A 335 -9.56 25.91 7.30
CA LYS A 335 -8.64 25.15 8.17
C LYS A 335 -9.34 24.04 8.96
N ALA A 336 -10.60 24.25 9.38
CA ALA A 336 -11.40 23.24 10.08
C ALA A 336 -11.72 22.01 9.20
N ALA A 337 -11.73 22.16 7.87
CA ALA A 337 -11.92 21.07 6.93
C ALA A 337 -10.62 20.38 6.52
N ARG A 338 -9.43 20.87 6.89
CA ARG A 338 -8.17 20.20 6.57
C ARG A 338 -8.04 18.92 7.38
N ALA A 339 -7.83 17.81 6.70
CA ALA A 339 -7.72 16.46 7.26
C ALA A 339 -6.37 15.83 6.95
N SER A 340 -6.10 14.65 7.47
CA SER A 340 -4.92 13.86 7.08
C SER A 340 -4.99 13.43 5.62
N TRP A 341 -6.17 13.10 5.10
CA TRP A 341 -6.44 12.80 3.69
C TRP A 341 -7.40 13.84 3.11
N ASN A 342 -7.01 14.51 2.04
CA ASN A 342 -7.78 15.61 1.45
C ASN A 342 -8.09 15.29 -0.01
N TYR A 343 -9.34 14.91 -0.29
CA TYR A 343 -9.81 14.58 -1.62
C TYR A 343 -10.26 15.85 -2.35
N LEU A 344 -9.73 16.06 -3.55
CA LEU A 344 -10.09 17.19 -4.39
C LEU A 344 -10.98 16.75 -5.55
N LEU A 345 -12.17 17.35 -5.63
CA LEU A 345 -13.10 17.23 -6.74
C LEU A 345 -13.02 18.49 -7.60
N PRO A 346 -12.53 18.41 -8.84
CA PRO A 346 -12.59 19.56 -9.76
C PRO A 346 -14.04 19.95 -10.12
N ASP A 347 -14.92 18.98 -10.25
CA ASP A 347 -16.33 19.17 -10.66
C ASP A 347 -17.27 18.22 -9.92
N CYS A 348 -18.51 18.65 -9.63
CA CYS A 348 -19.57 17.85 -8.99
C CYS A 348 -19.96 16.59 -9.78
N ALA A 349 -19.73 16.59 -11.06
CA ALA A 349 -20.02 15.49 -11.97
C ALA A 349 -18.75 14.73 -12.39
N SER A 350 -17.65 14.94 -11.67
CA SER A 350 -16.32 14.50 -12.10
C SER A 350 -16.32 13.04 -12.55
N THR A 351 -16.08 12.89 -13.86
CA THR A 351 -15.63 11.66 -14.51
C THR A 351 -14.11 11.72 -14.69
N ALA A 352 -13.42 12.47 -13.81
CA ALA A 352 -11.97 12.66 -13.89
C ALA A 352 -11.28 11.29 -14.08
N ALA A 353 -10.35 11.23 -15.00
CA ALA A 353 -9.62 10.00 -15.29
C ALA A 353 -8.79 9.52 -14.10
N ASN A 354 -8.41 10.44 -13.19
CA ASN A 354 -7.54 10.14 -12.06
C ASN A 354 -8.04 10.78 -10.77
N VAL A 355 -7.84 10.09 -9.66
CA VAL A 355 -8.08 10.60 -8.31
C VAL A 355 -7.03 11.65 -7.94
N GLN A 356 -7.48 12.75 -7.31
CA GLN A 356 -6.60 13.74 -6.71
C GLN A 356 -6.78 13.72 -5.18
N VAL A 357 -5.75 13.25 -4.47
CA VAL A 357 -5.73 13.17 -3.01
C VAL A 357 -4.41 13.72 -2.51
N SER A 358 -4.48 14.59 -1.50
CA SER A 358 -3.32 15.11 -0.78
C SER A 358 -3.29 14.54 0.64
N TYR A 359 -2.23 13.82 0.97
CA TYR A 359 -1.93 13.33 2.32
C TYR A 359 -1.13 14.40 3.06
N HIS A 360 -1.63 14.85 4.21
CA HIS A 360 -1.02 15.91 5.01
C HIS A 360 -0.09 15.29 6.05
N LEU A 361 1.22 15.30 5.77
CA LEU A 361 2.21 14.61 6.58
C LEU A 361 2.38 15.20 7.98
N ASN A 362 2.20 16.53 8.15
CA ASN A 362 2.24 17.15 9.47
C ASN A 362 1.24 16.50 10.44
N ARG A 363 0.06 16.08 9.92
CA ARG A 363 -0.93 15.36 10.72
C ARG A 363 -0.63 13.88 10.85
N LEU A 364 -0.15 13.26 9.75
CA LEU A 364 0.08 11.82 9.68
C LEU A 364 1.34 11.38 10.41
N GLN A 365 2.38 12.23 10.41
CA GLN A 365 3.67 11.94 11.07
C GLN A 365 3.96 12.86 12.25
N GLY A 366 2.95 13.60 12.76
CA GLY A 366 3.09 14.44 13.95
C GLY A 366 4.14 15.53 13.84
N LEU A 367 4.35 16.12 12.64
CA LEU A 367 5.41 17.09 12.43
C LEU A 367 5.04 18.46 13.03
N ASP A 368 5.86 18.98 13.91
CA ASP A 368 5.76 20.34 14.44
C ASP A 368 6.59 21.30 13.57
N GLU A 369 6.10 21.52 12.34
CA GLU A 369 6.77 22.36 11.35
C GLU A 369 5.84 23.45 10.84
N PRO A 370 6.36 24.68 10.56
CA PRO A 370 5.54 25.79 10.08
C PRO A 370 5.05 25.60 8.64
N ALA A 371 5.77 24.83 7.83
CA ALA A 371 5.37 24.46 6.47
C ALA A 371 4.45 23.24 6.46
N ASP A 372 3.45 23.24 5.57
CA ASP A 372 2.64 22.05 5.29
C ASP A 372 3.43 21.14 4.34
N TYR A 373 3.68 19.88 4.74
CA TYR A 373 4.29 18.83 3.91
C TYR A 373 3.19 17.90 3.39
N LEU A 374 3.14 17.73 2.08
CA LEU A 374 2.06 17.02 1.41
C LEU A 374 2.60 15.98 0.44
N VAL A 375 1.93 14.85 0.38
CA VAL A 375 2.06 13.88 -0.70
C VAL A 375 0.77 13.90 -1.50
N THR A 376 0.84 14.29 -2.78
CA THR A 376 -0.34 14.41 -3.62
C THR A 376 -0.27 13.49 -4.84
N LEU A 377 -1.38 12.80 -5.10
CA LEU A 377 -1.56 11.91 -6.24
C LEU A 377 -2.19 12.64 -7.42
N ASN A 378 -1.61 12.45 -8.61
CA ASN A 378 -2.14 12.84 -9.90
C ASN A 378 -2.49 14.33 -10.05
N ALA A 379 -1.72 15.21 -9.39
CA ALA A 379 -1.89 16.66 -9.46
C ALA A 379 -0.55 17.39 -9.62
N LEU A 380 0.43 16.76 -10.29
CA LEU A 380 1.76 17.34 -10.46
C LEU A 380 1.71 18.68 -11.23
N ASP A 381 0.82 18.80 -12.20
CA ASP A 381 0.57 20.01 -12.99
C ASP A 381 -0.07 21.15 -12.19
N ARG A 382 -0.60 20.86 -10.99
CA ARG A 382 -1.24 21.84 -10.09
C ARG A 382 -0.32 22.33 -8.99
N VAL A 383 0.78 21.61 -8.71
CA VAL A 383 1.76 21.97 -7.70
C VAL A 383 2.75 22.98 -8.27
N GLN A 384 2.99 24.07 -7.55
CA GLN A 384 4.00 25.05 -7.94
C GLN A 384 5.38 24.37 -8.05
N PRO A 385 6.11 24.55 -9.17
CA PRO A 385 7.35 23.82 -9.42
C PRO A 385 8.44 24.01 -8.35
N ASP A 386 8.53 25.20 -7.76
CA ASP A 386 9.47 25.56 -6.68
C ASP A 386 9.09 24.95 -5.31
N ARG A 387 7.87 24.41 -5.18
CA ARG A 387 7.38 23.72 -3.98
C ARG A 387 7.56 22.21 -4.04
N VAL A 388 7.97 21.66 -5.18
CA VAL A 388 8.17 20.22 -5.37
C VAL A 388 9.47 19.77 -4.70
N LEU A 389 9.38 18.79 -3.80
CA LEU A 389 10.51 18.19 -3.09
C LEU A 389 10.97 16.86 -3.73
N ALA A 390 10.01 16.02 -4.14
CA ALA A 390 10.30 14.76 -4.83
C ALA A 390 9.15 14.33 -5.74
N ARG A 391 9.45 13.50 -6.75
CA ARG A 391 8.48 12.92 -7.68
C ARG A 391 8.64 11.42 -7.71
N MET A 392 7.53 10.69 -7.67
CA MET A 392 7.46 9.23 -7.68
C MET A 392 6.34 8.76 -8.59
N THR A 393 6.39 7.48 -8.95
CA THR A 393 5.28 6.77 -9.59
C THR A 393 4.97 5.53 -8.79
N TYR A 394 3.70 5.34 -8.41
CA TYR A 394 3.27 4.16 -7.66
C TYR A 394 2.18 3.38 -8.41
N GLY A 395 2.32 2.05 -8.39
CA GLY A 395 1.32 1.13 -8.90
C GLY A 395 0.35 0.71 -7.81
N HIS A 396 -0.96 0.82 -8.06
CA HIS A 396 -1.99 0.38 -7.12
C HIS A 396 -2.87 -0.69 -7.76
N PRO A 397 -3.22 -1.78 -7.06
CA PRO A 397 -4.08 -2.81 -7.60
C PRO A 397 -5.50 -2.27 -7.81
N VAL A 398 -6.09 -2.60 -8.96
CA VAL A 398 -7.49 -2.31 -9.27
C VAL A 398 -8.28 -3.59 -9.16
N TYR A 399 -9.29 -3.59 -8.29
CA TYR A 399 -10.10 -4.78 -8.05
C TYR A 399 -11.42 -4.73 -8.81
N ASP A 400 -11.69 -5.81 -9.52
CA ASP A 400 -12.95 -6.12 -10.17
C ASP A 400 -13.39 -7.55 -9.83
N GLN A 401 -14.51 -8.00 -10.34
CA GLN A 401 -15.01 -9.36 -10.09
C GLN A 401 -14.02 -10.45 -10.53
N ARG A 402 -13.29 -10.21 -11.64
CA ARG A 402 -12.32 -11.15 -12.17
C ARG A 402 -11.10 -11.29 -11.25
N SER A 403 -10.54 -10.17 -10.80
CA SER A 403 -9.39 -10.17 -9.90
C SER A 403 -9.74 -10.70 -8.51
N VAL A 404 -10.93 -10.39 -7.97
CA VAL A 404 -11.40 -10.93 -6.68
C VAL A 404 -11.64 -12.45 -6.77
N ALA A 405 -12.20 -12.94 -7.88
CA ALA A 405 -12.33 -14.39 -8.10
C ALA A 405 -10.96 -15.08 -8.23
N ALA A 406 -10.01 -14.47 -8.95
CA ALA A 406 -8.66 -14.98 -9.09
C ALA A 406 -7.89 -14.99 -7.76
N GLN A 407 -8.13 -14.00 -6.89
CA GLN A 407 -7.53 -13.90 -5.56
C GLN A 407 -7.79 -15.12 -4.69
N GLN A 408 -8.99 -15.71 -4.77
CA GLN A 408 -9.35 -16.95 -4.04
C GLN A 408 -8.50 -18.14 -4.50
N ARG A 409 -7.94 -18.09 -5.71
CA ARG A 409 -7.17 -19.14 -6.34
C ARG A 409 -5.66 -18.98 -6.23
N LEU A 410 -5.17 -17.84 -5.74
CA LEU A 410 -3.73 -17.58 -5.55
C LEU A 410 -3.00 -18.67 -4.76
N PRO A 411 -3.59 -19.29 -3.71
CA PRO A 411 -2.94 -20.40 -3.00
C PRO A 411 -2.61 -21.60 -3.88
N GLU A 412 -3.34 -21.84 -5.00
CA GLU A 412 -3.09 -22.94 -5.94
C GLU A 412 -1.72 -22.82 -6.65
N LEU A 413 -1.16 -21.61 -6.73
CA LEU A 413 0.09 -21.34 -7.46
C LEU A 413 1.35 -21.67 -6.66
N SER A 414 1.27 -21.65 -5.34
CA SER A 414 2.45 -21.88 -4.49
C SER A 414 2.76 -23.37 -4.37
N THR A 415 4.03 -23.70 -4.58
CA THR A 415 4.58 -25.05 -4.47
C THR A 415 5.74 -25.06 -3.45
N PRO A 416 6.31 -26.21 -3.06
CA PRO A 416 7.49 -26.25 -2.20
C PRO A 416 8.77 -25.62 -2.83
N VAL A 417 8.71 -25.25 -4.12
CA VAL A 417 9.87 -24.72 -4.87
C VAL A 417 9.66 -23.23 -5.25
N VAL A 418 8.45 -22.85 -5.67
CA VAL A 418 8.10 -21.47 -6.01
C VAL A 418 6.86 -21.06 -5.28
N ALA A 419 6.92 -19.94 -4.57
CA ALA A 419 5.77 -19.35 -3.89
C ALA A 419 5.60 -17.88 -4.29
N TYR A 420 4.38 -17.36 -4.11
CA TYR A 420 4.01 -16.01 -4.48
C TYR A 420 3.60 -15.21 -3.25
N ALA A 421 4.05 -13.95 -3.20
CA ALA A 421 3.65 -13.01 -2.16
C ALA A 421 3.39 -11.63 -2.77
N GLY A 422 2.49 -10.86 -2.16
CA GLY A 422 2.16 -9.52 -2.60
C GLY A 422 0.89 -9.03 -1.91
N ALA A 423 0.72 -7.72 -1.83
CA ALA A 423 -0.47 -7.12 -1.24
C ALA A 423 -1.78 -7.48 -1.99
N TYR A 424 -1.66 -7.89 -3.25
CA TYR A 424 -2.78 -8.37 -4.08
C TYR A 424 -3.42 -9.69 -3.59
N HIS A 425 -2.82 -10.38 -2.62
CA HIS A 425 -3.44 -11.52 -1.91
C HIS A 425 -4.55 -11.11 -0.95
N GLY A 426 -4.78 -9.81 -0.75
CA GLY A 426 -5.83 -9.23 0.06
C GLY A 426 -6.28 -7.90 -0.54
N TRP A 427 -6.58 -6.92 0.28
CA TRP A 427 -7.10 -5.61 -0.15
C TRP A 427 -6.04 -4.65 -0.72
N GLY A 428 -4.78 -5.05 -0.81
CA GLY A 428 -3.71 -4.24 -1.39
C GLY A 428 -2.89 -3.44 -0.37
N PHE A 429 -2.97 -3.75 0.92
CA PHE A 429 -2.28 -3.03 2.00
C PHE A 429 -1.06 -3.78 2.54
N HIS A 430 -0.26 -3.10 3.35
CA HIS A 430 0.96 -3.66 3.95
C HIS A 430 0.68 -4.92 4.78
N GLU A 431 -0.44 -4.99 5.49
CA GLU A 431 -0.86 -6.20 6.21
C GLU A 431 -1.04 -7.38 5.26
N ASP A 432 -1.68 -7.15 4.12
CA ASP A 432 -1.92 -8.21 3.13
C ASP A 432 -0.60 -8.70 2.54
N GLY A 433 0.33 -7.78 2.28
CA GLY A 433 1.67 -8.10 1.83
C GLY A 433 2.44 -8.94 2.86
N CYS A 434 2.43 -8.53 4.12
CA CYS A 434 3.06 -9.26 5.22
C CYS A 434 2.44 -10.66 5.40
N ARG A 435 1.11 -10.75 5.44
CA ARG A 435 0.37 -12.02 5.57
C ARG A 435 0.65 -12.97 4.40
N SER A 436 0.70 -12.46 3.17
CA SER A 436 1.02 -13.27 1.99
C SER A 436 2.43 -13.84 2.04
N ALA A 437 3.40 -13.06 2.54
CA ALA A 437 4.77 -13.51 2.73
C ALA A 437 4.89 -14.65 3.76
N ILE A 438 4.11 -14.57 4.86
CA ILE A 438 4.02 -15.66 5.84
C ILE A 438 3.47 -16.94 5.18
N ASN A 439 2.47 -16.82 4.34
CA ASN A 439 1.89 -17.95 3.62
C ASN A 439 2.88 -18.53 2.58
N ALA A 440 3.60 -17.67 1.86
CA ALA A 440 4.65 -18.09 0.93
C ALA A 440 5.80 -18.81 1.67
N ALA A 441 6.26 -18.29 2.80
CA ALA A 441 7.27 -18.95 3.62
C ALA A 441 6.79 -20.32 4.12
N ARG A 442 5.52 -20.42 4.54
CA ARG A 442 4.90 -21.69 4.96
C ARG A 442 4.83 -22.71 3.81
N ALA A 443 4.52 -22.29 2.58
CA ALA A 443 4.52 -23.16 1.41
C ALA A 443 5.91 -23.73 1.12
N LEU A 444 6.97 -22.98 1.46
CA LEU A 444 8.37 -23.43 1.37
C LEU A 444 8.88 -24.14 2.64
N GLY A 445 7.97 -24.53 3.56
CA GLY A 445 8.31 -25.29 4.77
C GLY A 445 8.80 -24.46 5.96
N VAL A 446 8.77 -23.13 5.89
CA VAL A 446 9.19 -22.23 6.98
C VAL A 446 7.98 -21.72 7.76
N ARG A 447 8.02 -21.88 9.08
CA ARG A 447 6.96 -21.39 10.00
C ARG A 447 7.46 -20.18 10.78
N TRP A 448 6.56 -19.25 11.02
CA TRP A 448 6.78 -18.07 11.86
C TRP A 448 6.05 -18.16 13.18
#